data_fa78ad4e1a64f0db1ef55e4e7df7b51b
#
_entry.id   fa78ad4e1a64f0db1ef55e4e7df7b51b
#
_cell.length_a   1.000
_cell.length_b   1.000
_cell.length_c   1.000
_cell.angle_alpha   90.00
_cell.angle_beta   90.00
_cell.angle_gamma   90.00
#
_symmetry.space_group_name_H-M   'P 1'
#
loop_
_entity.id
_entity.type
_entity.pdbx_description
1 polymer ?
#
loop_
_entity_poly.entity_id
_entity_poly.type
_entity_poly.pdbx_seq_one_letter_code
_entity_poly.pdbx_strand_id
1 'polypeptide(L)'
;TELFAVEEAAKLAAESVDVTAAASTSKLGARHPLSLLQDQIADVFVGMGWEIAEGPELENEWFNFDALNFDEDHPARAMQDTFFVEPVESHLVLRTHTSPVQVRSMLDRELPVYVLCPGRVFRTDELDATHTPVFHQVEGLAVDKGLTMADLRGTLEHFARIMFGPDAKIRLRPSFFPFTEPSAELDVWHPGAKGGARWVEWGGCGMVNPNVLKAAGIDPEVYSGFAFGMGIERTLM
;
A
#
# COMPACT_ATOMS: atom_id res chain seq x y z
N THR A 1 35.47 -10.80 67.62
CA THR A 1 36.28 -11.44 66.61
C THR A 1 35.51 -12.51 65.87
N GLU A 2 34.88 -13.51 66.56
CA GLU A 2 34.05 -14.54 65.87
C GLU A 2 32.72 -13.98 65.35
N LEU A 3 32.06 -13.10 66.07
CA LEU A 3 30.84 -12.43 65.65
C LEU A 3 31.06 -11.58 64.40
N PHE A 4 32.18 -10.90 64.27
CA PHE A 4 32.50 -10.10 63.08
C PHE A 4 32.69 -10.98 61.83
N ALA A 5 33.31 -12.14 61.98
CA ALA A 5 33.49 -13.08 60.88
C ALA A 5 32.17 -13.71 60.41
N VAL A 6 31.22 -13.93 61.31
CA VAL A 6 29.87 -14.43 60.99
C VAL A 6 29.04 -13.37 60.28
N GLU A 7 29.10 -12.11 60.72
CA GLU A 7 28.41 -11.00 60.02
C GLU A 7 28.99 -10.74 58.64
N GLU A 8 30.32 -10.80 58.49
CA GLU A 8 30.99 -10.61 57.21
C GLU A 8 30.67 -11.75 56.23
N ALA A 9 30.66 -13.00 56.70
CA ALA A 9 30.27 -14.16 55.90
C ALA A 9 28.79 -14.09 55.45
N ALA A 10 27.89 -13.63 56.34
CA ALA A 10 26.48 -13.43 56.00
C ALA A 10 26.28 -12.32 54.97
N LYS A 11 27.06 -11.25 55.06
CA LYS A 11 27.02 -10.15 54.07
C LYS A 11 27.54 -10.58 52.72
N LEU A 12 28.66 -11.31 52.67
CA LEU A 12 29.21 -11.87 51.42
C LEU A 12 28.28 -12.86 50.77
N ALA A 13 27.57 -13.69 51.54
CA ALA A 13 26.57 -14.61 51.02
C ALA A 13 25.35 -13.87 50.43
N ALA A 14 24.93 -12.76 51.07
CA ALA A 14 23.83 -11.94 50.56
C ALA A 14 24.20 -11.13 49.30
N GLU A 15 25.49 -10.81 49.14
CA GLU A 15 26.04 -10.12 47.96
C GLU A 15 26.47 -11.08 46.84
N SER A 16 26.26 -12.40 47.02
CA SER A 16 26.59 -13.40 45.99
C SER A 16 25.72 -13.21 44.76
N VAL A 17 26.36 -12.97 43.63
CA VAL A 17 25.71 -12.83 42.32
C VAL A 17 26.09 -14.01 41.44
N ASP A 18 25.12 -14.67 40.88
CA ASP A 18 25.35 -15.71 39.88
C ASP A 18 25.88 -15.08 38.59
N VAL A 19 27.19 -15.14 38.38
CA VAL A 19 27.88 -14.63 37.18
C VAL A 19 27.60 -15.47 35.95
N THR A 20 26.97 -16.64 36.05
CA THR A 20 26.55 -17.49 34.96
C THR A 20 25.12 -17.18 34.52
N ALA A 21 24.35 -16.41 35.32
CA ALA A 21 23.05 -15.98 34.91
C ALA A 21 23.14 -15.12 33.63
N ALA A 22 22.34 -15.46 32.67
CA ALA A 22 22.28 -14.67 31.44
C ALA A 22 21.96 -13.20 31.80
N ALA A 23 22.81 -12.28 31.37
CA ALA A 23 22.52 -10.86 31.51
C ALA A 23 21.13 -10.58 30.92
N SER A 24 20.32 -9.74 31.59
CA SER A 24 19.02 -9.35 31.05
C SER A 24 19.26 -8.72 29.69
N THR A 25 18.98 -9.47 28.63
CA THR A 25 19.03 -8.92 27.28
C THR A 25 17.92 -7.91 27.17
N SER A 26 18.26 -6.68 26.83
CA SER A 26 17.24 -5.70 26.44
C SER A 26 16.36 -6.35 25.37
N LYS A 27 15.04 -6.30 25.58
CA LYS A 27 14.09 -6.81 24.59
C LYS A 27 14.36 -6.07 23.27
N LEU A 28 14.75 -6.80 22.25
CA LEU A 28 14.86 -6.25 20.91
C LEU A 28 13.48 -5.72 20.52
N GLY A 29 13.44 -4.51 19.98
CA GLY A 29 12.23 -3.96 19.39
C GLY A 29 11.76 -4.83 18.22
N ALA A 30 10.47 -4.84 17.95
CA ALA A 30 9.90 -5.47 16.77
C ALA A 30 9.35 -4.39 15.84
N ARG A 31 9.50 -4.60 14.54
CA ARG A 31 8.87 -3.75 13.53
C ARG A 31 7.38 -4.07 13.46
N HIS A 32 6.57 -3.05 13.17
CA HIS A 32 5.13 -3.23 13.01
C HIS A 32 4.84 -4.17 11.81
N PRO A 33 3.86 -5.09 11.90
CA PRO A 33 3.54 -6.03 10.81
C PRO A 33 3.24 -5.35 9.48
N LEU A 34 2.54 -4.22 9.48
CA LEU A 34 2.28 -3.43 8.26
C LEU A 34 3.58 -2.96 7.59
N SER A 35 4.56 -2.50 8.38
CA SER A 35 5.85 -2.06 7.84
C SER A 35 6.63 -3.22 7.23
N LEU A 36 6.59 -4.41 7.87
CA LEU A 36 7.22 -5.61 7.32
C LEU A 36 6.56 -6.05 6.02
N LEU A 37 5.22 -6.02 5.96
CA LEU A 37 4.48 -6.37 4.77
C LEU A 37 4.72 -5.37 3.64
N GLN A 38 4.76 -4.07 3.94
CA GLN A 38 5.08 -3.04 2.96
C GLN A 38 6.47 -3.25 2.35
N ASP A 39 7.47 -3.57 3.16
CA ASP A 39 8.82 -3.88 2.66
C ASP A 39 8.81 -5.15 1.79
N GLN A 40 8.12 -6.21 2.20
CA GLN A 40 7.99 -7.42 1.39
C GLN A 40 7.36 -7.14 0.02
N ILE A 41 6.30 -6.33 -0.01
CA ILE A 41 5.66 -5.93 -1.28
C ILE A 41 6.65 -5.13 -2.12
N ALA A 42 7.35 -4.16 -1.52
CA ALA A 42 8.36 -3.36 -2.21
C ALA A 42 9.46 -4.22 -2.81
N ASP A 43 10.00 -5.19 -2.05
CA ASP A 43 11.05 -6.11 -2.50
C ASP A 43 10.62 -6.93 -3.72
N VAL A 44 9.35 -7.38 -3.77
CA VAL A 44 8.81 -8.11 -4.93
C VAL A 44 8.87 -7.25 -6.19
N PHE A 45 8.40 -6.00 -6.11
CA PHE A 45 8.34 -5.10 -7.27
C PHE A 45 9.73 -4.58 -7.66
N VAL A 46 10.59 -4.26 -6.71
CA VAL A 46 12.00 -3.93 -6.98
C VAL A 46 12.71 -5.09 -7.67
N GLY A 47 12.43 -6.34 -7.26
CA GLY A 47 12.93 -7.55 -7.91
C GLY A 47 12.45 -7.72 -9.37
N MET A 48 11.32 -7.10 -9.74
CA MET A 48 10.81 -7.02 -11.12
C MET A 48 11.33 -5.79 -11.89
N GLY A 49 12.17 -4.97 -11.27
CA GLY A 49 12.73 -3.76 -11.90
C GLY A 49 11.88 -2.50 -11.75
N TRP A 50 10.91 -2.50 -10.83
CA TRP A 50 10.09 -1.33 -10.53
C TRP A 50 10.80 -0.41 -9.52
N GLU A 51 10.51 0.88 -9.58
CA GLU A 51 10.96 1.87 -8.60
C GLU A 51 9.90 2.08 -7.51
N ILE A 52 10.34 2.40 -6.29
CA ILE A 52 9.45 2.85 -5.23
C ILE A 52 9.32 4.37 -5.34
N ALA A 53 8.09 4.84 -5.46
CA ALA A 53 7.78 6.27 -5.53
C ALA A 53 6.96 6.69 -4.30
N GLU A 54 7.38 7.80 -3.68
CA GLU A 54 6.68 8.41 -2.55
C GLU A 54 6.17 9.80 -2.94
N GLY A 55 5.17 10.28 -2.22
CA GLY A 55 4.59 11.59 -2.43
C GLY A 55 3.89 12.13 -1.19
N PRO A 56 3.45 13.39 -1.21
CA PRO A 56 2.85 14.06 -0.06
C PRO A 56 1.51 13.43 0.33
N GLU A 57 1.21 13.44 1.63
CA GLU A 57 -0.11 13.05 2.17
C GLU A 57 -1.12 14.19 2.03
N LEU A 58 -0.66 15.43 2.15
CA LEU A 58 -1.43 16.63 1.85
C LEU A 58 -1.26 16.95 0.37
N GLU A 59 -2.33 16.81 -0.40
CA GLU A 59 -2.28 16.83 -1.85
C GLU A 59 -3.20 17.92 -2.44
N ASN A 60 -2.88 18.39 -3.61
CA ASN A 60 -3.78 19.25 -4.36
C ASN A 60 -4.91 18.44 -5.00
N GLU A 61 -6.12 18.99 -5.02
CA GLU A 61 -7.31 18.36 -5.62
C GLU A 61 -7.06 17.88 -7.05
N TRP A 62 -6.31 18.64 -7.83
CA TRP A 62 -6.00 18.27 -9.21
C TRP A 62 -5.32 16.90 -9.31
N PHE A 63 -4.32 16.63 -8.45
CA PHE A 63 -3.64 15.33 -8.42
C PHE A 63 -4.53 14.22 -7.88
N ASN A 64 -5.41 14.55 -6.92
CA ASN A 64 -6.25 13.55 -6.27
C ASN A 64 -7.49 13.18 -7.09
N PHE A 65 -7.93 14.08 -8.01
CA PHE A 65 -9.18 13.93 -8.75
C PHE A 65 -9.05 14.23 -10.25
N ASP A 66 -8.75 15.50 -10.62
CA ASP A 66 -8.87 15.95 -12.02
C ASP A 66 -7.95 15.17 -12.97
N ALA A 67 -6.66 15.02 -12.60
CA ALA A 67 -5.69 14.27 -13.37
C ALA A 67 -6.02 12.76 -13.46
N LEU A 68 -6.88 12.27 -12.58
CA LEU A 68 -7.33 10.87 -12.51
C LEU A 68 -8.71 10.67 -13.16
N ASN A 69 -9.16 11.64 -13.97
CA ASN A 69 -10.39 11.56 -14.73
C ASN A 69 -11.66 11.46 -13.87
N PHE A 70 -11.65 12.04 -12.66
CA PHE A 70 -12.87 12.20 -11.87
C PHE A 70 -13.66 13.41 -12.36
N ASP A 71 -14.92 13.21 -12.68
CA ASP A 71 -15.83 14.30 -13.01
C ASP A 71 -16.06 15.24 -11.80
N GLU A 72 -16.41 16.49 -12.04
CA GLU A 72 -16.65 17.49 -10.98
C GLU A 72 -17.74 17.03 -10.00
N ASP A 73 -18.79 16.35 -10.49
CA ASP A 73 -19.91 15.84 -9.72
C ASP A 73 -19.67 14.43 -9.13
N HIS A 74 -18.46 13.88 -9.24
CA HIS A 74 -18.21 12.52 -8.79
C HIS A 74 -18.36 12.40 -7.25
N PRO A 75 -19.11 11.40 -6.73
CA PRO A 75 -19.37 11.26 -5.29
C PRO A 75 -18.11 11.26 -4.40
N ALA A 76 -17.01 10.68 -4.88
CA ALA A 76 -15.74 10.64 -4.14
C ALA A 76 -15.13 12.03 -3.85
N ARG A 77 -15.58 13.09 -4.55
CA ARG A 77 -15.22 14.48 -4.26
C ARG A 77 -16.04 15.10 -3.14
N ALA A 78 -17.09 14.42 -2.67
CA ALA A 78 -17.92 14.93 -1.61
C ALA A 78 -17.16 15.01 -0.28
N MET A 79 -17.46 16.03 0.53
CA MET A 79 -16.86 16.18 1.88
C MET A 79 -17.11 15.00 2.81
N GLN A 80 -18.09 14.15 2.50
CA GLN A 80 -18.40 12.94 3.26
C GLN A 80 -17.40 11.80 3.01
N ASP A 81 -16.58 11.88 1.95
CA ASP A 81 -15.60 10.84 1.61
C ASP A 81 -14.16 11.37 1.60
N THR A 82 -13.96 12.70 1.67
CA THR A 82 -12.64 13.34 1.55
C THR A 82 -12.45 14.39 2.64
N PHE A 83 -11.28 14.39 3.27
CA PHE A 83 -10.85 15.45 4.17
C PHE A 83 -10.28 16.64 3.38
N PHE A 84 -11.04 17.70 3.30
CA PHE A 84 -10.58 19.00 2.78
C PHE A 84 -9.88 19.81 3.86
N VAL A 85 -8.87 20.56 3.48
CA VAL A 85 -8.11 21.41 4.40
C VAL A 85 -8.57 22.86 4.28
N GLU A 86 -8.82 23.49 5.42
CA GLU A 86 -9.20 24.91 5.47
C GLU A 86 -8.00 25.84 5.16
N PRO A 87 -8.20 26.96 4.44
CA PRO A 87 -9.45 27.33 3.79
C PRO A 87 -9.71 26.50 2.53
N VAL A 88 -10.98 26.25 2.19
CA VAL A 88 -11.38 25.41 1.04
C VAL A 88 -10.78 25.90 -0.28
N GLU A 89 -10.59 27.20 -0.41
CA GLU A 89 -9.97 27.84 -1.57
C GLU A 89 -8.48 27.46 -1.75
N SER A 90 -7.88 26.76 -0.79
CA SER A 90 -6.53 26.23 -0.92
C SER A 90 -6.45 25.06 -1.90
N HIS A 91 -7.59 24.43 -2.21
CA HIS A 91 -7.68 23.22 -3.03
C HIS A 91 -6.78 22.08 -2.53
N LEU A 92 -6.63 21.97 -1.19
CA LEU A 92 -5.84 20.94 -0.55
C LEU A 92 -6.72 19.90 0.14
N VAL A 93 -6.34 18.64 -0.03
CA VAL A 93 -7.00 17.48 0.57
C VAL A 93 -6.00 16.55 1.21
N LEU A 94 -6.41 15.78 2.21
CA LEU A 94 -5.67 14.57 2.57
C LEU A 94 -5.97 13.52 1.51
N ARG A 95 -4.94 12.98 0.86
CA ARG A 95 -5.09 12.05 -0.28
C ARG A 95 -5.94 10.84 0.09
N THR A 96 -6.92 10.52 -0.75
CA THR A 96 -7.85 9.40 -0.55
C THR A 96 -7.33 8.06 -1.09
N HIS A 97 -6.27 8.11 -1.86
CA HIS A 97 -5.53 6.97 -2.45
C HIS A 97 -4.09 7.41 -2.77
N THR A 98 -3.24 6.49 -3.17
CA THR A 98 -1.84 6.79 -3.54
C THR A 98 -1.66 7.12 -5.03
N SER A 99 -2.74 7.14 -5.83
CA SER A 99 -2.70 7.46 -7.26
C SER A 99 -2.13 8.85 -7.60
N PRO A 100 -2.22 9.90 -6.75
CA PRO A 100 -1.49 11.16 -6.98
C PRO A 100 0.01 10.97 -7.21
N VAL A 101 0.62 10.00 -6.53
CA VAL A 101 2.05 9.67 -6.71
C VAL A 101 2.30 9.08 -8.09
N GLN A 102 1.35 8.31 -8.63
CA GLN A 102 1.42 7.80 -10.01
C GLN A 102 1.41 8.95 -11.03
N VAL A 103 0.52 9.93 -10.86
CA VAL A 103 0.46 11.12 -11.72
C VAL A 103 1.77 11.90 -11.63
N ARG A 104 2.28 12.15 -10.43
CA ARG A 104 3.59 12.81 -10.24
C ARG A 104 4.71 12.05 -10.92
N SER A 105 4.70 10.73 -10.80
CA SER A 105 5.72 9.88 -11.44
C SER A 105 5.69 9.96 -12.97
N MET A 106 4.51 10.06 -13.58
CA MET A 106 4.38 10.25 -15.02
C MET A 106 4.84 11.63 -15.50
N LEU A 107 4.67 12.67 -14.64
CA LEU A 107 5.10 14.04 -14.96
C LEU A 107 6.62 14.24 -14.80
N ASP A 108 7.24 13.56 -13.83
CA ASP A 108 8.61 13.80 -13.40
C ASP A 108 9.63 12.84 -14.05
N ARG A 109 9.19 11.72 -14.61
CA ARG A 109 10.05 10.66 -15.15
C ARG A 109 9.99 10.56 -16.66
N GLU A 110 11.09 10.10 -17.24
CA GLU A 110 11.11 9.66 -18.63
C GLU A 110 10.45 8.29 -18.79
N LEU A 111 9.78 8.08 -19.91
CA LEU A 111 9.19 6.79 -20.24
C LEU A 111 10.26 5.77 -20.69
N PRO A 112 10.12 4.49 -20.35
CA PRO A 112 8.99 3.88 -19.64
C PRO A 112 8.98 4.13 -18.13
N VAL A 113 7.79 4.13 -17.51
CA VAL A 113 7.59 4.30 -16.07
C VAL A 113 7.05 3.00 -15.48
N TYR A 114 7.72 2.48 -14.46
CA TYR A 114 7.30 1.34 -13.65
C TYR A 114 7.49 1.71 -12.18
N VAL A 115 6.43 2.06 -11.47
CA VAL A 115 6.50 2.55 -10.09
C VAL A 115 5.51 1.85 -9.18
N LEU A 116 5.95 1.60 -7.95
CA LEU A 116 5.11 1.19 -6.83
C LEU A 116 5.01 2.35 -5.84
N CYS A 117 3.79 2.70 -5.46
CA CYS A 117 3.46 3.86 -4.64
C CYS A 117 2.82 3.42 -3.32
N PRO A 118 3.59 3.03 -2.30
CA PRO A 118 3.07 2.74 -0.98
C PRO A 118 2.80 4.02 -0.20
N GLY A 119 1.79 4.00 0.69
CA GLY A 119 1.59 5.14 1.58
C GLY A 119 0.28 5.10 2.35
N ARG A 120 0.18 6.02 3.32
CA ARG A 120 -1.05 6.26 4.07
C ARG A 120 -2.04 7.04 3.21
N VAL A 121 -3.31 6.72 3.41
CA VAL A 121 -4.44 7.38 2.77
C VAL A 121 -5.53 7.68 3.80
N PHE A 122 -6.41 8.62 3.48
CA PHE A 122 -7.34 9.20 4.42
C PHE A 122 -8.74 9.25 3.81
N ARG A 123 -9.73 8.76 4.53
CA ARG A 123 -11.14 8.82 4.14
C ARG A 123 -11.98 9.16 5.35
N THR A 124 -13.10 9.84 5.14
CA THR A 124 -14.00 10.26 6.22
C THR A 124 -14.90 9.12 6.74
N ASP A 125 -14.53 7.88 6.47
CA ASP A 125 -15.25 6.70 6.95
C ASP A 125 -15.38 6.70 8.48
N GLU A 126 -16.54 6.32 8.99
CA GLU A 126 -16.72 6.09 10.42
C GLU A 126 -15.87 4.91 10.89
N LEU A 127 -15.28 5.05 12.07
CA LEU A 127 -14.47 3.98 12.66
C LEU A 127 -15.38 2.82 13.10
N ASP A 128 -15.28 1.69 12.41
CA ASP A 128 -15.97 0.45 12.78
C ASP A 128 -15.01 -0.76 12.77
N ALA A 129 -15.53 -1.98 12.77
CA ALA A 129 -14.73 -3.21 12.75
C ALA A 129 -13.99 -3.44 11.42
N THR A 130 -14.35 -2.73 10.35
CA THR A 130 -13.87 -2.94 8.98
C THR A 130 -13.35 -1.68 8.31
N HIS A 131 -13.67 -0.51 8.86
CA HIS A 131 -13.28 0.80 8.32
C HIS A 131 -12.50 1.61 9.35
N THR A 132 -11.49 2.31 8.88
CA THR A 132 -10.71 3.28 9.65
C THR A 132 -10.44 4.49 8.77
N PRO A 133 -10.51 5.72 9.32
CA PRO A 133 -10.26 6.93 8.54
C PRO A 133 -8.82 7.04 8.02
N VAL A 134 -7.91 6.25 8.54
CA VAL A 134 -6.50 6.19 8.13
C VAL A 134 -6.11 4.75 7.90
N PHE A 135 -5.66 4.42 6.70
CA PHE A 135 -5.17 3.08 6.36
C PHE A 135 -4.02 3.18 5.34
N HIS A 136 -3.41 2.05 5.00
CA HIS A 136 -2.29 2.01 4.08
C HIS A 136 -2.71 1.37 2.76
N GLN A 137 -2.30 2.00 1.67
CA GLN A 137 -2.45 1.46 0.32
C GLN A 137 -1.09 1.25 -0.32
N VAL A 138 -1.05 0.33 -1.26
CA VAL A 138 0.00 0.22 -2.24
C VAL A 138 -0.64 0.21 -3.61
N GLU A 139 -0.14 1.05 -4.50
CA GLU A 139 -0.57 1.10 -5.88
C GLU A 139 0.63 0.93 -6.81
N GLY A 140 0.43 0.26 -7.94
CA GLY A 140 1.43 0.12 -8.97
C GLY A 140 0.96 0.74 -10.28
N LEU A 141 1.89 1.37 -10.99
CA LEU A 141 1.69 1.93 -12.33
C LEU A 141 2.80 1.46 -13.26
N ALA A 142 2.42 0.95 -14.40
CA ALA A 142 3.32 0.74 -15.53
C ALA A 142 2.83 1.52 -16.76
N VAL A 143 3.71 2.27 -17.39
CA VAL A 143 3.45 2.98 -18.65
C VAL A 143 4.60 2.72 -19.60
N ASP A 144 4.28 2.06 -20.73
CA ASP A 144 5.24 1.71 -21.78
C ASP A 144 4.51 1.52 -23.10
N LYS A 145 5.23 1.20 -24.16
CA LYS A 145 4.65 0.88 -25.48
C LYS A 145 4.05 -0.52 -25.47
N GLY A 146 2.79 -0.61 -25.86
CA GLY A 146 2.13 -1.88 -26.14
C GLY A 146 1.77 -2.72 -24.92
N LEU A 147 1.70 -2.14 -23.72
CA LEU A 147 1.20 -2.83 -22.52
C LEU A 147 -0.29 -3.20 -22.70
N THR A 148 -0.66 -4.34 -22.14
CA THR A 148 -2.00 -4.94 -22.28
C THR A 148 -2.56 -5.43 -20.95
N MET A 149 -3.84 -5.79 -20.91
CA MET A 149 -4.45 -6.51 -19.78
C MET A 149 -3.77 -7.85 -19.47
N ALA A 150 -3.10 -8.46 -20.44
CA ALA A 150 -2.35 -9.70 -20.20
C ALA A 150 -1.10 -9.43 -19.37
N ASP A 151 -0.41 -8.31 -19.60
CA ASP A 151 0.75 -7.89 -18.81
C ASP A 151 0.36 -7.55 -17.38
N LEU A 152 -0.74 -6.80 -17.19
CA LEU A 152 -1.34 -6.53 -15.89
C LEU A 152 -1.65 -7.84 -15.16
N ARG A 153 -2.36 -8.76 -15.81
CA ARG A 153 -2.72 -10.04 -15.21
C ARG A 153 -1.48 -10.85 -14.84
N GLY A 154 -0.49 -10.93 -15.70
CA GLY A 154 0.77 -11.65 -15.45
C GLY A 154 1.53 -11.08 -14.24
N THR A 155 1.60 -9.74 -14.13
CA THR A 155 2.18 -9.04 -12.98
C THR A 155 1.47 -9.40 -11.69
N LEU A 156 0.12 -9.34 -11.67
CA LEU A 156 -0.68 -9.64 -10.49
C LEU A 156 -0.65 -11.14 -10.11
N GLU A 157 -0.62 -12.04 -11.09
CA GLU A 157 -0.45 -13.49 -10.83
C GLU A 157 0.91 -13.79 -10.21
N HIS A 158 1.97 -13.17 -10.70
CA HIS A 158 3.31 -13.30 -10.13
C HIS A 158 3.36 -12.79 -8.70
N PHE A 159 2.84 -11.60 -8.48
CA PHE A 159 2.75 -10.98 -7.16
C PHE A 159 1.95 -11.87 -6.18
N ALA A 160 0.77 -12.34 -6.58
CA ALA A 160 -0.05 -13.22 -5.74
C ALA A 160 0.66 -14.51 -5.35
N ARG A 161 1.43 -15.12 -6.27
CA ARG A 161 2.19 -16.34 -5.99
C ARG A 161 3.30 -16.11 -4.97
N ILE A 162 3.95 -14.97 -4.99
CA ILE A 162 5.00 -14.66 -4.01
C ILE A 162 4.36 -14.39 -2.64
N MET A 163 3.25 -13.67 -2.59
CA MET A 163 2.60 -13.31 -1.33
C MET A 163 1.84 -14.47 -0.66
N PHE A 164 1.17 -15.31 -1.45
CA PHE A 164 0.24 -16.33 -0.94
C PHE A 164 0.65 -17.77 -1.29
N GLY A 165 1.79 -17.94 -1.94
CA GLY A 165 2.33 -19.25 -2.31
C GLY A 165 2.06 -19.65 -3.76
N PRO A 166 2.75 -20.68 -4.25
CA PRO A 166 2.79 -21.06 -5.68
C PRO A 166 1.42 -21.45 -6.26
N ASP A 167 0.51 -21.90 -5.44
CA ASP A 167 -0.85 -22.31 -5.83
C ASP A 167 -1.88 -21.18 -5.76
N ALA A 168 -1.45 -19.95 -5.46
CA ALA A 168 -2.33 -18.79 -5.40
C ALA A 168 -3.05 -18.59 -6.74
N LYS A 169 -4.34 -18.35 -6.65
CA LYS A 169 -5.21 -18.10 -7.82
C LYS A 169 -5.82 -16.72 -7.69
N ILE A 170 -5.78 -15.97 -8.77
CA ILE A 170 -6.49 -14.70 -8.89
C ILE A 170 -7.60 -14.79 -9.93
N ARG A 171 -8.55 -13.89 -9.84
CA ARG A 171 -9.51 -13.62 -10.92
C ARG A 171 -9.75 -12.12 -11.00
N LEU A 172 -9.98 -11.65 -12.21
CA LEU A 172 -10.39 -10.29 -12.51
C LEU A 172 -11.89 -10.29 -12.79
N ARG A 173 -12.65 -9.44 -12.09
CA ARG A 173 -14.08 -9.21 -12.31
C ARG A 173 -14.25 -7.83 -12.93
N PRO A 174 -15.02 -7.66 -14.01
CA PRO A 174 -15.30 -6.35 -14.57
C PRO A 174 -15.83 -5.38 -13.51
N SER A 175 -15.30 -4.18 -13.48
CA SER A 175 -15.68 -3.11 -12.56
C SER A 175 -15.54 -1.76 -13.26
N PHE A 176 -15.74 -0.67 -12.55
CA PHE A 176 -15.57 0.67 -13.05
C PHE A 176 -14.75 1.52 -12.07
N PHE A 177 -13.71 2.17 -12.61
CA PHE A 177 -12.95 3.22 -11.94
C PHE A 177 -12.71 4.35 -12.95
N PRO A 178 -12.82 5.63 -12.56
CA PRO A 178 -12.66 6.76 -13.49
C PRO A 178 -11.30 6.77 -14.21
N PHE A 179 -10.26 6.35 -13.50
CA PHE A 179 -8.86 6.41 -13.93
C PHE A 179 -8.39 5.18 -14.73
N THR A 180 -9.25 4.17 -14.93
CA THR A 180 -8.92 2.97 -15.74
C THR A 180 -10.03 2.59 -16.71
N GLU A 181 -9.65 2.06 -17.90
CA GLU A 181 -10.56 1.55 -18.91
C GLU A 181 -9.82 0.53 -19.81
N PRO A 182 -10.16 -0.77 -19.78
CA PRO A 182 -11.13 -1.40 -18.89
C PRO A 182 -10.66 -1.50 -17.44
N SER A 183 -11.63 -1.56 -16.54
CA SER A 183 -11.39 -1.71 -15.09
C SER A 183 -11.81 -3.09 -14.60
N ALA A 184 -11.16 -3.57 -13.56
CA ALA A 184 -11.50 -4.83 -12.90
C ALA A 184 -11.23 -4.79 -11.40
N GLU A 185 -12.04 -5.49 -10.64
CA GLU A 185 -11.71 -5.88 -9.28
C GLU A 185 -10.87 -7.15 -9.30
N LEU A 186 -9.86 -7.17 -8.45
CA LEU A 186 -8.94 -8.28 -8.28
C LEU A 186 -9.34 -9.09 -7.04
N ASP A 187 -9.70 -10.34 -7.24
CA ASP A 187 -9.93 -11.30 -6.16
C ASP A 187 -8.79 -12.32 -6.07
N VAL A 188 -8.48 -12.74 -4.85
CA VAL A 188 -7.58 -13.86 -4.56
C VAL A 188 -8.36 -15.02 -3.93
N TRP A 189 -8.04 -16.25 -4.31
CA TRP A 189 -8.62 -17.44 -3.71
C TRP A 189 -7.98 -17.71 -2.35
N HIS A 190 -8.78 -17.66 -1.28
CA HIS A 190 -8.35 -17.92 0.09
C HIS A 190 -8.90 -19.26 0.58
N PRO A 191 -8.08 -20.35 0.59
CA PRO A 191 -8.55 -21.69 1.00
C PRO A 191 -8.84 -21.79 2.48
N GLY A 192 -8.20 -21.00 3.33
CA GLY A 192 -8.34 -20.97 4.78
C GLY A 192 -9.24 -19.87 5.33
N ALA A 193 -10.05 -19.20 4.51
CA ALA A 193 -10.91 -18.12 4.98
C ALA A 193 -11.91 -18.59 6.05
N LYS A 194 -12.17 -17.74 7.05
CA LYS A 194 -13.19 -17.99 8.07
C LYS A 194 -14.56 -18.21 7.39
N GLY A 195 -15.16 -19.36 7.63
CA GLY A 195 -16.41 -19.76 6.96
C GLY A 195 -16.22 -20.64 5.71
N GLY A 196 -14.98 -21.04 5.39
CA GLY A 196 -14.65 -21.92 4.27
C GLY A 196 -13.95 -21.22 3.12
N ALA A 197 -13.37 -22.02 2.22
CA ALA A 197 -12.63 -21.53 1.06
C ALA A 197 -13.50 -20.63 0.17
N ARG A 198 -12.99 -19.45 -0.16
CA ARG A 198 -13.71 -18.44 -0.95
C ARG A 198 -12.81 -17.48 -1.69
N TRP A 199 -13.38 -16.79 -2.65
CA TRP A 199 -12.78 -15.61 -3.25
C TRP A 199 -12.88 -14.42 -2.30
N VAL A 200 -11.77 -13.71 -2.11
CA VAL A 200 -11.68 -12.49 -1.30
C VAL A 200 -11.23 -11.38 -2.22
N GLU A 201 -11.95 -10.29 -2.23
CA GLU A 201 -11.54 -9.07 -2.93
C GLU A 201 -10.23 -8.56 -2.35
N TRP A 202 -9.23 -8.40 -3.21
CA TRP A 202 -7.89 -7.97 -2.80
C TRP A 202 -7.63 -6.52 -3.18
N GLY A 203 -8.10 -6.07 -4.35
CA GLY A 203 -7.93 -4.71 -4.82
C GLY A 203 -8.62 -4.40 -6.14
N GLY A 204 -8.32 -3.23 -6.69
CA GLY A 204 -8.76 -2.80 -8.02
C GLY A 204 -7.59 -2.73 -9.00
N CYS A 205 -7.88 -2.88 -10.29
CA CYS A 205 -6.87 -2.77 -11.34
C CYS A 205 -7.51 -2.43 -12.69
N GLY A 206 -6.70 -2.06 -13.67
CA GLY A 206 -7.17 -1.82 -15.04
C GLY A 206 -6.10 -1.22 -15.93
N MET A 207 -6.44 -1.02 -17.19
CA MET A 207 -5.61 -0.22 -18.09
C MET A 207 -5.81 1.26 -17.76
N VAL A 208 -4.73 2.02 -17.78
CA VAL A 208 -4.78 3.47 -17.49
C VAL A 208 -5.67 4.15 -18.54
N ASN A 209 -6.63 4.93 -18.05
CA ASN A 209 -7.52 5.68 -18.95
C ASN A 209 -6.71 6.66 -19.82
N PRO A 210 -6.97 6.74 -21.13
CA PRO A 210 -6.28 7.67 -22.03
C PRO A 210 -6.30 9.13 -21.56
N ASN A 211 -7.34 9.55 -20.85
CA ASN A 211 -7.43 10.90 -20.30
C ASN A 211 -6.40 11.14 -19.19
N VAL A 212 -6.10 10.12 -18.38
CA VAL A 212 -5.05 10.18 -17.34
C VAL A 212 -3.66 10.32 -17.98
N LEU A 213 -3.38 9.56 -19.05
CA LEU A 213 -2.13 9.70 -19.82
C LEU A 213 -2.00 11.12 -20.41
N LYS A 214 -3.09 11.64 -21.01
CA LYS A 214 -3.11 13.00 -21.54
C LYS A 214 -2.90 14.08 -20.48
N ALA A 215 -3.49 13.91 -19.30
CA ALA A 215 -3.29 14.83 -18.17
C ALA A 215 -1.83 14.88 -17.72
N ALA A 216 -1.10 13.78 -17.88
CA ALA A 216 0.35 13.70 -17.64
C ALA A 216 1.21 14.07 -18.87
N GLY A 217 0.61 14.53 -19.97
CA GLY A 217 1.34 14.91 -21.17
C GLY A 217 1.84 13.74 -22.03
N ILE A 218 1.32 12.53 -21.78
CA ILE A 218 1.72 11.30 -22.50
C ILE A 218 0.72 11.03 -23.64
N ASP A 219 1.25 10.72 -24.82
CA ASP A 219 0.43 10.40 -25.99
C ASP A 219 -0.13 8.96 -25.88
N PRO A 220 -1.46 8.80 -25.73
CA PRO A 220 -2.10 7.48 -25.60
C PRO A 220 -2.15 6.68 -26.91
N GLU A 221 -1.84 7.29 -28.05
CA GLU A 221 -1.70 6.56 -29.32
C GLU A 221 -0.35 5.83 -29.44
N VAL A 222 0.64 6.25 -28.63
CA VAL A 222 1.99 5.69 -28.60
C VAL A 222 2.22 4.80 -27.40
N TYR A 223 1.69 5.22 -26.24
CA TYR A 223 1.89 4.56 -24.97
C TYR A 223 0.58 4.04 -24.39
N SER A 224 0.67 2.91 -23.74
CA SER A 224 -0.41 2.37 -22.91
C SER A 224 0.11 2.14 -21.50
N GLY A 225 -0.79 1.95 -20.55
CA GLY A 225 -0.39 1.68 -19.18
C GLY A 225 -1.41 0.81 -18.48
N PHE A 226 -0.98 0.21 -17.37
CA PHE A 226 -1.88 -0.43 -16.43
C PHE A 226 -1.58 0.02 -15.02
N ALA A 227 -2.61 -0.01 -14.18
CA ALA A 227 -2.50 0.30 -12.76
C ALA A 227 -3.26 -0.71 -11.92
N PHE A 228 -2.86 -0.84 -10.67
CA PHE A 228 -3.53 -1.64 -9.65
C PHE A 228 -3.35 -1.00 -8.29
N GLY A 229 -4.26 -1.28 -7.37
CA GLY A 229 -4.17 -0.80 -5.99
C GLY A 229 -4.85 -1.73 -5.01
N MET A 230 -4.28 -1.82 -3.79
CA MET A 230 -4.82 -2.64 -2.71
C MET A 230 -4.49 -2.09 -1.33
N GLY A 231 -5.36 -2.39 -0.37
CA GLY A 231 -5.11 -2.08 1.04
C GLY A 231 -4.08 -3.03 1.64
N ILE A 232 -3.07 -2.50 2.33
CA ILE A 232 -2.02 -3.30 2.98
C ILE A 232 -2.61 -4.08 4.14
N GLU A 233 -3.50 -3.47 4.93
CA GLU A 233 -4.20 -4.14 6.04
C GLU A 233 -5.01 -5.34 5.56
N ARG A 234 -5.68 -5.24 4.40
CA ARG A 234 -6.42 -6.35 3.80
C ARG A 234 -5.51 -7.48 3.35
N THR A 235 -4.31 -7.16 2.90
CA THR A 235 -3.30 -8.15 2.51
C THR A 235 -2.71 -8.88 3.71
N LEU A 236 -2.69 -8.23 4.90
CA LEU A 236 -2.20 -8.80 6.15
C LEU A 236 -3.18 -9.80 6.78
N MET A 237 -4.49 -9.66 6.52
CA MET A 237 -5.55 -10.54 7.08
C MET A 237 -5.55 -11.93 6.45
#